data_b9fcdaf363516e3e7267ad1145b329eb
#
_entry.id   b9fcdaf363516e3e7267ad1145b329eb
#
_cell.length_a   1.000
_cell.length_b   1.000
_cell.length_c   1.000
_cell.angle_alpha   90.00
_cell.angle_beta   90.00
_cell.angle_gamma   90.00
#
_symmetry.space_group_name_H-M   'P 1'
#
loop_
_entity.id
_entity.type
_entity.pdbx_description
1 polymer ?
#
loop_
_entity_poly.entity_id
_entity_poly.type
_entity_poly.pdbx_seq_one_letter_code
_entity_poly.pdbx_strand_id
1 'polypeptide(L)'
;MFEVEIKKYVKEGHKGMPCKAAQNAFDSYIEMVIHDITENNPNCTFEEVLEQLGESPKSTAEEFLESQPTELVGQWKKQGKKKKCYKIVGYISIVVVLVAIIAGLVRTNGVLIINTETTIAEVPDSSDLAGLSLEEQAKIICEAGIPDTERK
;
A
#
# COMPACT_ATOMS: atom_id res chain seq x y z
N MET A 1 30.42 14.79 16.59
CA MET A 1 30.27 13.65 17.49
C MET A 1 28.82 13.16 17.54
N PHE A 2 27.82 14.02 17.52
CA PHE A 2 26.36 13.70 17.56
C PHE A 2 25.63 13.85 16.21
N GLU A 3 26.35 13.73 15.12
CA GLU A 3 25.78 13.90 13.75
C GLU A 3 24.67 12.89 13.43
N VAL A 4 24.76 11.68 13.96
CA VAL A 4 23.75 10.63 13.76
C VAL A 4 22.46 10.97 14.50
N GLU A 5 22.57 11.52 15.70
CA GLU A 5 21.45 11.92 16.55
C GLU A 5 20.72 13.13 15.97
N ILE A 6 21.46 14.11 15.48
CA ILE A 6 20.88 15.23 14.74
C ILE A 6 20.15 14.79 13.49
N LYS A 7 20.73 13.91 12.69
CA LYS A 7 20.06 13.36 11.49
C LYS A 7 18.75 12.67 11.84
N LYS A 8 18.72 11.95 12.97
CA LYS A 8 17.50 11.31 13.46
C LYS A 8 16.47 12.35 13.90
N TYR A 9 16.90 13.37 14.64
CA TYR A 9 16.06 14.48 15.08
C TYR A 9 15.41 15.21 13.90
N VAL A 10 16.20 15.60 12.92
CA VAL A 10 15.75 16.28 11.69
C VAL A 10 14.78 15.41 10.91
N LYS A 11 15.07 14.12 10.77
CA LYS A 11 14.19 13.18 10.08
C LYS A 11 12.82 13.04 10.74
N GLU A 12 12.75 13.08 12.06
CA GLU A 12 11.48 13.10 12.79
C GLU A 12 10.75 14.43 12.59
N GLY A 13 11.44 15.57 12.65
CA GLY A 13 10.88 16.90 12.37
C GLY A 13 10.29 16.99 10.95
N HIS A 14 10.91 16.35 9.96
CA HIS A 14 10.40 16.31 8.58
C HIS A 14 9.00 15.72 8.46
N LYS A 15 8.56 14.89 9.40
CA LYS A 15 7.20 14.30 9.38
C LYS A 15 6.12 15.37 9.57
N GLY A 16 6.46 16.48 10.26
CA GLY A 16 5.57 17.64 10.43
C GLY A 16 5.56 18.61 9.24
N MET A 17 6.50 18.49 8.30
CA MET A 17 6.67 19.46 7.22
C MET A 17 5.73 19.18 6.04
N PRO A 18 5.07 20.23 5.48
CA PRO A 18 4.08 20.08 4.43
C PRO A 18 4.66 19.69 3.07
N CYS A 19 5.91 20.02 2.77
CA CYS A 19 6.56 19.72 1.50
C CYS A 19 8.09 19.70 1.63
N LYS A 20 8.79 19.26 0.56
CA LYS A 20 10.24 19.17 0.56
C LYS A 20 10.95 20.54 0.71
N ALA A 21 10.35 21.62 0.19
CA ALA A 21 10.89 22.95 0.36
C ALA A 21 10.88 23.39 1.84
N ALA A 22 9.81 23.07 2.57
CA ALA A 22 9.73 23.31 4.01
C ALA A 22 10.74 22.43 4.78
N GLN A 23 10.96 21.18 4.37
CA GLN A 23 12.00 20.31 4.95
C GLN A 23 13.38 20.91 4.79
N ASN A 24 13.75 21.35 3.58
CA ASN A 24 15.05 21.97 3.33
C ASN A 24 15.24 23.27 4.13
N ALA A 25 14.20 24.08 4.27
CA ALA A 25 14.25 25.30 5.09
C ALA A 25 14.42 24.96 6.58
N PHE A 26 13.79 23.91 7.06
CA PHE A 26 13.96 23.42 8.42
C PHE A 26 15.37 22.86 8.64
N ASP A 27 15.93 22.11 7.67
CA ASP A 27 17.31 21.63 7.74
C ASP A 27 18.29 22.80 7.91
N SER A 28 18.16 23.84 7.08
CA SER A 28 19.00 25.03 7.17
C SER A 28 18.83 25.77 8.51
N TYR A 29 17.63 25.80 9.05
CA TYR A 29 17.37 26.36 10.37
C TYR A 29 18.09 25.59 11.47
N ILE A 30 17.97 24.26 11.48
CA ILE A 30 18.63 23.38 12.46
C ILE A 30 20.16 23.50 12.33
N GLU A 31 20.69 23.48 11.10
CA GLU A 31 22.14 23.66 10.86
C GLU A 31 22.66 25.01 11.41
N MET A 32 21.90 26.09 11.21
CA MET A 32 22.26 27.41 11.74
C MET A 32 22.28 27.42 13.27
N VAL A 33 21.27 26.87 13.92
CA VAL A 33 21.19 26.78 15.38
C VAL A 33 22.35 25.96 15.95
N ILE A 34 22.64 24.81 15.33
CA ILE A 34 23.76 23.95 15.74
C ILE A 34 25.11 24.69 15.58
N HIS A 35 25.26 25.40 14.46
CA HIS A 35 26.47 26.18 14.21
C HIS A 35 26.68 27.24 15.31
N ASP A 36 25.63 27.98 15.64
CA ASP A 36 25.70 29.01 16.70
C ASP A 36 26.05 28.39 18.07
N ILE A 37 25.48 27.22 18.40
CA ILE A 37 25.78 26.53 19.66
C ILE A 37 27.23 26.04 19.66
N THR A 38 27.70 25.40 18.58
CA THR A 38 29.05 24.86 18.51
C THR A 38 30.14 25.92 18.40
N GLU A 39 29.84 27.05 17.81
CA GLU A 39 30.77 28.22 17.77
C GLU A 39 30.97 28.81 19.15
N ASN A 40 29.92 28.90 19.95
CA ASN A 40 29.97 29.40 21.32
C ASN A 40 30.50 28.36 22.33
N ASN A 41 30.23 27.06 22.10
CA ASN A 41 30.68 25.96 22.94
C ASN A 41 31.16 24.76 22.10
N PRO A 42 32.44 24.69 21.71
CA PRO A 42 32.98 23.61 20.86
C PRO A 42 32.89 22.20 21.48
N ASN A 43 32.72 22.12 22.80
CA ASN A 43 32.64 20.87 23.53
C ASN A 43 31.18 20.55 23.98
N CYS A 44 30.18 21.18 23.36
CA CYS A 44 28.78 20.97 23.73
C CYS A 44 28.38 19.48 23.53
N THR A 45 27.52 19.02 24.40
CA THR A 45 26.87 17.69 24.30
C THR A 45 25.61 17.76 23.46
N PHE A 46 25.12 16.61 23.01
CA PHE A 46 23.85 16.56 22.30
C PHE A 46 22.67 17.01 23.19
N GLU A 47 22.73 16.75 24.48
CA GLU A 47 21.71 17.17 25.47
C GLU A 47 21.62 18.68 25.54
N GLU A 48 22.76 19.38 25.58
CA GLU A 48 22.80 20.84 25.55
C GLU A 48 22.24 21.44 24.24
N VAL A 49 22.47 20.74 23.14
CA VAL A 49 21.84 21.11 21.84
C VAL A 49 20.33 20.92 21.88
N LEU A 50 19.83 19.83 22.47
CA LEU A 50 18.39 19.58 22.62
C LEU A 50 17.71 20.60 23.54
N GLU A 51 18.36 21.09 24.59
CA GLU A 51 17.81 22.13 25.44
C GLU A 51 17.51 23.42 24.67
N GLN A 52 18.30 23.73 23.65
CA GLN A 52 18.10 24.93 22.81
C GLN A 52 17.19 24.68 21.61
N LEU A 53 17.24 23.49 21.02
CA LEU A 53 16.37 23.12 19.90
C LEU A 53 14.96 22.74 20.33
N GLY A 54 14.81 22.26 21.57
CA GLY A 54 13.60 21.62 22.08
C GLY A 54 13.67 20.09 22.04
N GLU A 55 13.16 19.45 23.09
CA GLU A 55 13.21 17.99 23.26
C GLU A 55 12.43 17.23 22.20
N SER A 56 11.38 17.85 21.65
CA SER A 56 10.50 17.22 20.68
C SER A 56 10.75 17.74 19.26
N PRO A 57 11.27 16.91 18.35
CA PRO A 57 11.45 17.28 16.94
C PRO A 57 10.17 17.78 16.27
N LYS A 58 9.03 17.29 16.72
CA LYS A 58 7.72 17.68 16.19
C LYS A 58 7.33 19.09 16.66
N SER A 59 7.53 19.39 17.94
CA SER A 59 7.25 20.72 18.50
C SER A 59 8.12 21.78 17.83
N THR A 60 9.42 21.51 17.72
CA THR A 60 10.36 22.42 17.04
C THR A 60 9.98 22.65 15.56
N ALA A 61 9.49 21.61 14.88
CA ALA A 61 9.01 21.74 13.52
C ALA A 61 7.73 22.59 13.41
N GLU A 62 6.83 22.49 14.39
CA GLU A 62 5.61 23.31 14.48
C GLU A 62 5.97 24.78 14.78
N GLU A 63 6.83 25.04 15.76
CA GLU A 63 7.32 26.37 16.10
C GLU A 63 8.07 27.03 14.93
N PHE A 64 8.91 26.26 14.23
CA PHE A 64 9.56 26.73 13.01
C PHE A 64 8.54 27.17 11.96
N LEU A 65 7.48 26.39 11.73
CA LEU A 65 6.43 26.76 10.77
C LEU A 65 5.65 28.00 11.22
N GLU A 66 5.40 28.16 12.51
CA GLU A 66 4.71 29.31 13.07
C GLU A 66 5.55 30.59 12.97
N SER A 67 6.88 30.46 13.06
CA SER A 67 7.81 31.59 12.91
C SER A 67 7.92 32.10 11.47
N GLN A 68 7.49 31.30 10.48
CA GLN A 68 7.59 31.65 9.07
C GLN A 68 6.42 32.54 8.61
N PRO A 69 6.63 33.40 7.59
CA PRO A 69 5.57 34.21 7.02
C PRO A 69 4.38 33.34 6.56
N THR A 70 3.17 33.74 6.94
CA THR A 70 1.92 32.99 6.65
C THR A 70 1.74 32.68 5.17
N GLU A 71 2.20 33.58 4.29
CA GLU A 71 2.15 33.40 2.84
C GLU A 71 3.05 32.25 2.38
N LEU A 72 4.25 32.15 2.93
CA LEU A 72 5.22 31.12 2.61
C LEU A 72 4.73 29.74 3.08
N VAL A 73 4.21 29.66 4.30
CA VAL A 73 3.60 28.44 4.84
C VAL A 73 2.38 28.02 4.00
N GLY A 74 1.58 28.98 3.55
CA GLY A 74 0.47 28.74 2.64
C GLY A 74 0.90 28.13 1.30
N GLN A 75 2.00 28.62 0.73
CA GLN A 75 2.58 28.05 -0.51
C GLN A 75 3.09 26.62 -0.28
N TRP A 76 3.79 26.36 0.82
CA TRP A 76 4.27 25.03 1.18
C TRP A 76 3.13 24.02 1.38
N LYS A 77 2.05 24.42 2.06
CA LYS A 77 0.85 23.60 2.22
C LYS A 77 0.17 23.29 0.88
N LYS A 78 0.09 24.26 -0.04
CA LYS A 78 -0.44 24.04 -1.40
C LYS A 78 0.42 23.06 -2.21
N GLN A 79 1.75 23.18 -2.14
CA GLN A 79 2.66 22.25 -2.82
C GLN A 79 2.56 20.82 -2.26
N GLY A 80 2.44 20.67 -0.94
CA GLY A 80 2.26 19.38 -0.30
C GLY A 80 0.95 18.68 -0.73
N LYS A 81 -0.16 19.43 -0.82
CA LYS A 81 -1.44 18.91 -1.30
C LYS A 81 -1.37 18.45 -2.76
N LYS A 82 -0.75 19.23 -3.65
CA LYS A 82 -0.57 18.82 -5.06
C LYS A 82 0.15 17.49 -5.19
N LYS A 83 1.29 17.29 -4.50
CA LYS A 83 2.03 16.02 -4.54
C LYS A 83 1.24 14.83 -4.03
N LYS A 84 0.43 15.00 -2.97
CA LYS A 84 -0.47 13.94 -2.47
C LYS A 84 -1.53 13.59 -3.50
N CYS A 85 -2.12 14.59 -4.16
CA CYS A 85 -3.14 14.39 -5.20
C CYS A 85 -2.59 13.59 -6.39
N TYR A 86 -1.40 13.92 -6.91
CA TYR A 86 -0.77 13.16 -8.00
C TYR A 86 -0.49 11.69 -7.64
N LYS A 87 -0.07 11.41 -6.39
CA LYS A 87 0.13 10.03 -5.94
C LYS A 87 -1.18 9.24 -5.91
N ILE A 88 -2.26 9.84 -5.43
CA ILE A 88 -3.59 9.22 -5.37
C ILE A 88 -4.12 8.96 -6.79
N VAL A 89 -4.03 9.94 -7.68
CA VAL A 89 -4.45 9.79 -9.09
C VAL A 89 -3.65 8.69 -9.78
N GLY A 90 -2.33 8.63 -9.57
CA GLY A 90 -1.48 7.55 -10.11
C GLY A 90 -1.90 6.17 -9.60
N TYR A 91 -2.21 6.05 -8.29
CA TYR A 91 -2.65 4.78 -7.73
C TYR A 91 -4.01 4.34 -8.29
N ILE A 92 -4.98 5.27 -8.40
CA ILE A 92 -6.28 4.99 -9.00
C ILE A 92 -6.13 4.53 -10.46
N SER A 93 -5.24 5.17 -11.23
CA SER A 93 -4.97 4.78 -12.61
C SER A 93 -4.46 3.33 -12.73
N ILE A 94 -3.54 2.93 -11.85
CA ILE A 94 -3.02 1.55 -11.82
C ILE A 94 -4.13 0.56 -11.48
N VAL A 95 -4.99 0.87 -10.49
CA VAL A 95 -6.11 0.00 -10.11
C VAL A 95 -7.10 -0.16 -11.26
N VAL A 96 -7.43 0.91 -11.98
CA VAL A 96 -8.33 0.86 -13.14
C VAL A 96 -7.76 -0.04 -14.24
N VAL A 97 -6.47 0.05 -14.53
CA VAL A 97 -5.81 -0.81 -15.52
C VAL A 97 -5.84 -2.28 -15.09
N LEU A 98 -5.56 -2.57 -13.82
CA LEU A 98 -5.63 -3.95 -13.30
C LEU A 98 -7.04 -4.52 -13.39
N VAL A 99 -8.06 -3.76 -13.03
CA VAL A 99 -9.46 -4.18 -13.16
C VAL A 99 -9.82 -4.45 -14.61
N ALA A 100 -9.37 -3.61 -15.55
CA ALA A 100 -9.61 -3.83 -16.98
C ALA A 100 -8.93 -5.12 -17.49
N ILE A 101 -7.71 -5.42 -17.04
CA ILE A 101 -7.00 -6.67 -17.37
C ILE A 101 -7.76 -7.88 -16.82
N ILE A 102 -8.17 -7.84 -15.55
CA ILE A 102 -8.91 -8.93 -14.91
C ILE A 102 -10.24 -9.15 -15.62
N ALA A 103 -10.99 -8.09 -15.92
CA ALA A 103 -12.24 -8.17 -16.65
C ALA A 103 -12.04 -8.76 -18.07
N GLY A 104 -10.96 -8.40 -18.74
CA GLY A 104 -10.56 -8.99 -20.02
C GLY A 104 -10.28 -10.49 -19.91
N LEU A 105 -9.51 -10.90 -18.91
CA LEU A 105 -9.18 -12.31 -18.66
C LEU A 105 -10.42 -13.12 -18.26
N VAL A 106 -11.31 -12.59 -17.43
CA VAL A 106 -12.58 -13.26 -17.07
C VAL A 106 -13.47 -13.41 -18.29
N ARG A 107 -13.52 -12.40 -19.16
CA ARG A 107 -14.33 -12.45 -20.38
C ARG A 107 -13.80 -13.50 -21.38
N THR A 108 -12.48 -13.61 -21.52
CA THR A 108 -11.86 -14.60 -22.40
C THR A 108 -11.94 -16.01 -21.83
N ASN A 109 -11.68 -16.20 -20.54
CA ASN A 109 -11.76 -17.49 -19.86
C ASN A 109 -13.21 -17.89 -19.56
N GLY A 110 -14.12 -16.94 -19.33
CA GLY A 110 -15.54 -17.20 -19.15
C GLY A 110 -16.21 -17.80 -20.39
N VAL A 111 -15.77 -17.42 -21.58
CA VAL A 111 -16.21 -18.04 -22.83
C VAL A 111 -15.76 -19.51 -22.94
N LEU A 112 -14.59 -19.83 -22.39
CA LEU A 112 -14.09 -21.21 -22.34
C LEU A 112 -14.85 -22.07 -21.32
N ILE A 113 -15.33 -21.53 -20.23
CA ILE A 113 -16.11 -22.25 -19.20
C ILE A 113 -17.54 -22.52 -19.68
N ILE A 114 -18.13 -21.63 -20.49
CA ILE A 114 -19.47 -21.81 -21.05
C ILE A 114 -19.45 -22.87 -22.18
N ASN A 115 -18.29 -23.11 -22.82
CA ASN A 115 -18.13 -24.16 -23.82
C ASN A 115 -17.71 -25.53 -23.26
N THR A 116 -17.53 -25.67 -21.97
CA THR A 116 -17.49 -26.97 -21.33
C THR A 116 -18.95 -27.41 -21.16
N GLU A 117 -19.51 -28.01 -22.17
CA GLU A 117 -20.74 -28.80 -22.06
C GLU A 117 -20.54 -29.75 -20.87
N THR A 118 -21.20 -29.45 -19.79
CA THR A 118 -21.49 -30.43 -18.75
C THR A 118 -22.45 -31.41 -19.45
N THR A 119 -21.91 -32.42 -20.05
CA THR A 119 -22.68 -33.64 -20.34
C THR A 119 -23.13 -34.12 -18.97
N ILE A 120 -24.29 -33.66 -18.54
CA ILE A 120 -25.01 -34.30 -17.45
C ILE A 120 -25.31 -35.68 -18.04
N ALA A 121 -24.55 -36.69 -17.59
CA ALA A 121 -24.93 -38.07 -17.84
C ALA A 121 -26.35 -38.20 -17.27
N GLU A 122 -27.32 -38.35 -18.16
CA GLU A 122 -28.69 -38.65 -17.75
C GLU A 122 -28.62 -39.93 -16.93
N VAL A 123 -28.84 -39.77 -15.61
CA VAL A 123 -29.02 -40.92 -14.74
C VAL A 123 -30.29 -41.59 -15.25
N PRO A 124 -30.24 -42.85 -15.70
CA PRO A 124 -31.41 -43.54 -16.20
C PRO A 124 -32.49 -43.51 -15.12
N ASP A 125 -33.68 -43.10 -15.53
CA ASP A 125 -34.84 -43.01 -14.63
C ASP A 125 -35.13 -44.39 -14.02
N SER A 126 -35.49 -44.40 -12.76
CA SER A 126 -35.79 -45.65 -12.03
C SER A 126 -36.88 -46.53 -12.69
N SER A 127 -37.63 -45.97 -13.64
CA SER A 127 -38.60 -46.67 -14.45
C SER A 127 -37.95 -47.59 -15.51
N ASP A 128 -36.75 -47.26 -16.00
CA ASP A 128 -36.06 -48.07 -17.03
C ASP A 128 -35.35 -49.31 -16.43
N LEU A 129 -35.17 -49.33 -15.13
CA LEU A 129 -34.52 -50.41 -14.39
C LEU A 129 -35.50 -51.46 -13.85
N ALA A 130 -36.78 -51.23 -13.93
CA ALA A 130 -37.80 -52.04 -13.28
C ALA A 130 -38.00 -53.43 -13.89
N GLY A 131 -37.31 -53.77 -14.97
CA GLY A 131 -37.42 -55.10 -15.65
C GLY A 131 -36.12 -55.91 -15.70
N LEU A 132 -35.02 -55.34 -15.14
CA LEU A 132 -33.70 -55.97 -15.24
C LEU A 132 -33.34 -56.71 -13.96
N SER A 133 -32.51 -57.77 -14.09
CA SER A 133 -31.97 -58.47 -12.91
C SER A 133 -31.07 -57.56 -12.03
N LEU A 134 -30.97 -57.91 -10.75
CA LEU A 134 -30.13 -57.14 -9.80
C LEU A 134 -28.67 -57.00 -10.24
N GLU A 135 -28.14 -57.99 -10.99
CA GLU A 135 -26.79 -57.93 -11.53
C GLU A 135 -26.67 -56.95 -12.72
N GLU A 136 -27.65 -56.89 -13.57
CA GLU A 136 -27.70 -55.97 -14.71
C GLU A 136 -27.89 -54.51 -14.24
N GLN A 137 -28.75 -54.30 -13.22
CA GLN A 137 -28.91 -52.97 -12.61
C GLN A 137 -27.62 -52.48 -11.98
N ALA A 138 -26.89 -53.35 -11.24
CA ALA A 138 -25.60 -53.00 -10.64
C ALA A 138 -24.53 -52.63 -11.69
N LYS A 139 -24.53 -53.28 -12.84
CA LYS A 139 -23.58 -53.02 -13.92
C LYS A 139 -23.83 -51.67 -14.57
N ILE A 140 -25.07 -51.30 -14.85
CA ILE A 140 -25.47 -50.02 -15.44
C ILE A 140 -25.11 -48.84 -14.48
N ILE A 141 -25.34 -49.01 -13.17
CA ILE A 141 -25.01 -48.01 -12.17
C ILE A 141 -23.49 -47.85 -12.02
N CYS A 142 -22.69 -48.91 -12.12
CA CYS A 142 -21.24 -48.83 -12.11
C CYS A 142 -20.67 -48.20 -13.37
N GLU A 143 -21.26 -48.41 -14.55
CA GLU A 143 -20.80 -47.77 -15.80
C GLU A 143 -21.19 -46.30 -15.89
N ALA A 144 -22.31 -45.88 -15.30
CA ALA A 144 -22.78 -44.50 -15.29
C ALA A 144 -22.12 -43.63 -14.19
N GLY A 145 -21.46 -44.20 -13.21
CA GLY A 145 -21.14 -43.56 -11.94
C GLY A 145 -19.68 -43.25 -11.63
N ILE A 146 -18.70 -43.43 -12.50
CA ILE A 146 -17.28 -43.10 -12.19
C ILE A 146 -16.67 -42.23 -13.27
N PRO A 147 -16.54 -40.92 -13.02
CA PRO A 147 -15.61 -40.12 -13.81
C PRO A 147 -14.17 -40.56 -13.47
N ASP A 148 -13.41 -40.89 -14.49
CA ASP A 148 -12.02 -41.37 -14.50
C ASP A 148 -11.04 -40.27 -14.02
N THR A 149 -11.20 -39.73 -12.79
CA THR A 149 -10.35 -38.67 -12.27
C THR A 149 -9.51 -39.04 -11.05
N GLU A 150 -9.44 -40.31 -10.65
CA GLU A 150 -8.48 -40.72 -9.60
C GLU A 150 -7.64 -41.93 -10.02
N ARG A 151 -6.75 -41.72 -10.99
CA ARG A 151 -5.55 -42.54 -11.15
C ARG A 151 -4.39 -41.70 -11.69
N LYS A 152 -3.74 -40.94 -10.81
CA LYS A 152 -2.32 -40.65 -10.91
C LYS A 152 -1.77 -40.29 -9.53
#